data_dfd19f2cf64ca4bf3ca98fec4af84e00
#
_entry.id   dfd19f2cf64ca4bf3ca98fec4af84e00
#
_cell.length_a   1.000
_cell.length_b   1.000
_cell.length_c   1.000
_cell.angle_alpha   90.00
_cell.angle_beta   90.00
_cell.angle_gamma   90.00
#
_symmetry.space_group_name_H-M   'P 1'
#
loop_
_entity.id
_entity.type
_entity.pdbx_description
1 polymer ?
#
loop_
_entity_poly.entity_id
_entity_poly.type
_entity_poly.pdbx_seq_one_letter_code
_entity_poly.pdbx_strand_id
1 'polypeptide(L)'
;MRVFSVLRSLLGAVSAAALPHFIRGDPTGATCGTTIPDGFGEMSRGLATMELAGDFTVNDFANVTVNVYFHVVAAVEESLDPAAGYISVARIQKAFRYINDRFRPHGFEFVVREIDYTYGVEFSDHTDPNFDFEVLGLHTRNGDLLDLNIWTATKLEGAAGGYCIFPLEGMTLGAGEGCVLKYDDFPPFNRGEATVHELGHWLGLGHTFQEGVNGAAPSCDDPDGDWVADTPIHLIHPADKDDEFFNCLPINTCPNKEGSDPISNPMNYIWPKCQSGFTQGQGVRMHNTWENVRKVANRNLRQTR
;
A
#
# COMPACT_ATOMS: atom_id res chain seq x y z
N MET A 1 18.37 -13.69 15.17
CA MET A 1 18.27 -12.29 15.60
C MET A 1 19.58 -11.62 15.16
N ARG A 2 19.52 -10.86 14.06
CA ARG A 2 20.69 -10.08 13.61
C ARG A 2 20.47 -8.66 14.07
N VAL A 3 21.32 -8.17 14.96
CA VAL A 3 21.39 -6.77 15.37
C VAL A 3 22.44 -6.12 14.49
N PHE A 4 22.07 -5.15 13.68
CA PHE A 4 23.00 -4.38 12.89
C PHE A 4 23.24 -3.03 13.58
N SER A 5 24.45 -2.84 14.08
CA SER A 5 24.97 -1.54 14.43
C SER A 5 25.67 -0.98 13.19
N VAL A 6 25.11 0.07 12.58
CA VAL A 6 25.67 0.65 11.35
C VAL A 6 26.71 1.70 11.73
N LEU A 7 27.98 1.38 11.45
CA LEU A 7 29.09 2.36 11.51
C LEU A 7 28.98 3.29 10.30
N ARG A 8 29.00 4.59 10.54
CA ARG A 8 29.07 5.63 9.51
C ARG A 8 30.34 5.47 8.66
N SER A 9 30.17 5.33 7.34
CA SER A 9 31.22 5.59 6.34
C SER A 9 30.66 6.55 5.31
N LEU A 10 31.38 7.62 5.11
CA LEU A 10 31.05 8.81 4.34
C LEU A 10 31.06 8.61 2.83
N LEU A 11 30.19 9.39 2.17
CA LEU A 11 30.30 10.02 0.84
C LEU A 11 29.78 9.27 -0.40
N GLY A 12 28.80 9.93 -0.97
CA GLY A 12 28.41 9.89 -2.38
C GLY A 12 27.06 10.55 -2.56
N ALA A 13 27.04 11.83 -2.92
CA ALA A 13 25.79 12.50 -3.30
C ALA A 13 25.26 11.85 -4.57
N VAL A 14 24.21 11.04 -4.44
CA VAL A 14 23.38 10.58 -5.53
C VAL A 14 22.09 11.39 -5.48
N SER A 15 21.72 11.92 -6.64
CA SER A 15 20.54 12.74 -6.86
C SER A 15 19.30 12.14 -6.18
N ALA A 16 18.76 12.88 -5.21
CA ALA A 16 17.49 12.53 -4.58
C ALA A 16 16.42 12.47 -5.67
N ALA A 17 15.86 11.28 -5.91
CA ALA A 17 14.58 11.18 -6.57
C ALA A 17 13.58 11.98 -5.74
N ALA A 18 12.83 12.88 -6.39
CA ALA A 18 11.87 13.73 -5.72
C ALA A 18 10.88 12.86 -4.93
N LEU A 19 10.86 13.03 -3.62
CA LEU A 19 9.84 12.44 -2.77
C LEU A 19 8.46 12.93 -3.24
N PRO A 20 7.44 12.08 -3.23
CA PRO A 20 6.12 12.45 -3.69
C PRO A 20 5.56 13.65 -2.92
N HIS A 21 4.91 14.56 -3.61
CA HIS A 21 4.24 15.71 -3.00
C HIS A 21 2.99 15.22 -2.27
N PHE A 22 2.98 15.37 -0.95
CA PHE A 22 1.85 15.00 -0.10
C PHE A 22 0.65 15.90 -0.31
N ILE A 23 -0.51 15.31 -0.52
CA ILE A 23 -1.80 16.00 -0.50
C ILE A 23 -2.18 16.25 0.96
N ARG A 24 -2.61 17.48 1.27
CA ARG A 24 -2.98 17.93 2.62
C ARG A 24 -4.02 17.03 3.25
N GLY A 25 -3.72 16.58 4.48
CA GLY A 25 -4.46 15.59 5.24
C GLY A 25 -5.98 15.82 5.33
N ASP A 26 -6.67 14.73 5.18
CA ASP A 26 -8.05 14.50 5.53
C ASP A 26 -8.21 14.57 7.08
N PRO A 27 -9.25 15.23 7.61
CA PRO A 27 -9.53 15.27 9.04
C PRO A 27 -9.81 13.90 9.69
N THR A 28 -9.96 12.83 8.90
CA THR A 28 -10.23 11.46 9.38
C THR A 28 -8.99 10.70 9.87
N GLY A 29 -7.78 11.24 9.69
CA GLY A 29 -6.53 10.66 10.22
C GLY A 29 -6.03 9.39 9.51
N ALA A 30 -6.67 8.98 8.41
CA ALA A 30 -6.27 7.81 7.62
C ALA A 30 -5.93 8.26 6.20
N THR A 31 -4.82 8.99 6.04
CA THR A 31 -4.33 9.33 4.69
C THR A 31 -3.32 8.30 4.22
N CYS A 32 -3.44 7.91 2.97
CA CYS A 32 -2.43 7.14 2.25
C CYS A 32 -1.34 8.09 1.76
N GLY A 33 -0.08 7.72 1.98
CA GLY A 33 1.09 8.42 1.45
C GLY A 33 1.49 7.96 0.06
N THR A 34 0.78 7.00 -0.52
CA THR A 34 1.07 6.45 -1.84
C THR A 34 0.67 7.46 -2.91
N THR A 35 1.61 7.80 -3.79
CA THR A 35 1.36 8.67 -4.94
C THR A 35 1.17 7.81 -6.19
N ILE A 36 0.16 8.12 -6.99
CA ILE A 36 -0.04 7.49 -8.30
C ILE A 36 1.10 7.94 -9.22
N PRO A 37 1.96 7.01 -9.69
CA PRO A 37 3.08 7.37 -10.54
C PRO A 37 2.64 7.61 -12.00
N ASP A 38 3.46 8.37 -12.74
CA ASP A 38 3.29 8.52 -14.18
C ASP A 38 3.25 7.13 -14.85
N GLY A 39 2.32 6.94 -15.81
CA GLY A 39 2.14 5.67 -16.51
C GLY A 39 1.19 4.68 -15.83
N PHE A 40 0.84 4.85 -14.55
CA PHE A 40 -0.10 3.95 -13.86
C PHE A 40 -1.47 3.92 -14.54
N GLY A 41 -2.01 5.08 -14.91
CA GLY A 41 -3.30 5.17 -15.60
C GLY A 41 -3.30 4.49 -16.99
N GLU A 42 -2.19 4.58 -17.75
CA GLU A 42 -2.05 3.88 -19.02
C GLU A 42 -2.01 2.36 -18.83
N MET A 43 -1.19 1.89 -17.91
CA MET A 43 -1.12 0.48 -17.54
C MET A 43 -2.48 -0.05 -17.07
N SER A 44 -3.16 0.69 -16.18
CA SER A 44 -4.47 0.28 -15.63
C SER A 44 -5.55 0.20 -16.70
N ARG A 45 -5.58 1.13 -17.67
CA ARG A 45 -6.48 1.04 -18.83
C ARG A 45 -6.17 -0.15 -19.73
N GLY A 46 -4.89 -0.47 -19.92
CA GLY A 46 -4.47 -1.67 -20.66
C GLY A 46 -4.98 -2.95 -20.00
N LEU A 47 -4.81 -3.07 -18.69
CA LEU A 47 -5.31 -4.19 -17.88
C LEU A 47 -6.84 -4.26 -17.92
N ALA A 48 -7.55 -3.13 -17.74
CA ALA A 48 -9.01 -3.06 -17.82
C ALA A 48 -9.55 -3.54 -19.17
N THR A 49 -8.91 -3.15 -20.26
CA THR A 49 -9.28 -3.61 -21.62
C THR A 49 -9.16 -5.13 -21.75
N MET A 50 -8.10 -5.71 -21.21
CA MET A 50 -7.86 -7.14 -21.21
C MET A 50 -8.87 -7.88 -20.32
N GLU A 51 -9.19 -7.34 -19.15
CA GLU A 51 -10.14 -7.88 -18.19
C GLU A 51 -11.56 -7.96 -18.78
N LEU A 52 -12.01 -6.86 -19.41
CA LEU A 52 -13.31 -6.82 -20.08
C LEU A 52 -13.40 -7.78 -21.28
N ALA A 53 -12.31 -7.97 -22.03
CA ALA A 53 -12.29 -8.88 -23.18
C ALA A 53 -12.24 -10.36 -22.76
N GLY A 54 -11.66 -10.66 -21.60
CA GLY A 54 -11.43 -12.03 -21.12
C GLY A 54 -12.55 -12.61 -20.26
N ASP A 55 -13.46 -11.77 -19.73
CA ASP A 55 -14.52 -12.19 -18.79
C ASP A 55 -13.97 -13.03 -17.62
N PHE A 56 -12.84 -12.58 -17.06
CA PHE A 56 -12.13 -13.30 -16.01
C PHE A 56 -12.84 -13.24 -14.66
N THR A 57 -12.69 -14.32 -13.91
CA THR A 57 -12.99 -14.39 -12.48
C THR A 57 -11.72 -14.70 -11.69
N VAL A 58 -11.73 -14.48 -10.37
CA VAL A 58 -10.60 -14.82 -9.51
C VAL A 58 -10.23 -16.33 -9.61
N ASN A 59 -11.22 -17.19 -9.88
CA ASN A 59 -11.00 -18.64 -10.00
C ASN A 59 -10.23 -19.06 -11.26
N ASP A 60 -10.06 -18.16 -12.23
CA ASP A 60 -9.27 -18.42 -13.44
C ASP A 60 -7.76 -18.31 -13.19
N PHE A 61 -7.38 -17.84 -12.01
CA PHE A 61 -5.99 -17.66 -11.60
C PHE A 61 -5.56 -18.68 -10.54
N ALA A 62 -4.29 -19.03 -10.54
CA ALA A 62 -3.69 -19.81 -9.48
C ALA A 62 -3.52 -18.96 -8.21
N ASN A 63 -3.72 -19.57 -7.04
CA ASN A 63 -3.42 -18.90 -5.78
C ASN A 63 -1.96 -18.47 -5.71
N VAL A 64 -1.72 -17.29 -5.17
CA VAL A 64 -0.42 -16.66 -5.01
C VAL A 64 -0.03 -16.61 -3.55
N THR A 65 1.13 -17.16 -3.22
CA THR A 65 1.76 -16.95 -1.91
C THR A 65 2.86 -15.93 -2.06
N VAL A 66 2.71 -14.79 -1.36
CA VAL A 66 3.70 -13.72 -1.30
C VAL A 66 4.55 -13.90 -0.05
N ASN A 67 5.87 -14.02 -0.22
CA ASN A 67 6.77 -14.01 0.94
C ASN A 67 6.92 -12.57 1.44
N VAL A 68 6.87 -12.39 2.75
CA VAL A 68 7.01 -11.09 3.41
C VAL A 68 8.27 -11.06 4.26
N TYR A 69 9.10 -10.06 4.05
CA TYR A 69 10.22 -9.68 4.90
C TYR A 69 9.81 -8.44 5.69
N PHE A 70 9.70 -8.58 6.99
CA PHE A 70 9.13 -7.55 7.85
C PHE A 70 10.21 -6.91 8.71
N HIS A 71 10.47 -5.63 8.48
CA HIS A 71 11.53 -4.84 9.10
C HIS A 71 10.90 -3.91 10.14
N VAL A 72 11.01 -4.28 11.41
CA VAL A 72 10.59 -3.40 12.51
C VAL A 72 11.64 -2.32 12.69
N VAL A 73 11.27 -1.07 12.41
CA VAL A 73 12.18 0.07 12.57
C VAL A 73 11.70 0.92 13.75
N ALA A 74 12.44 0.89 14.85
CA ALA A 74 12.08 1.52 16.10
C ALA A 74 13.09 2.61 16.49
N ALA A 75 12.63 3.62 17.23
CA ALA A 75 13.44 4.78 17.56
C ALA A 75 14.58 4.47 18.56
N VAL A 76 14.36 3.52 19.45
CA VAL A 76 15.27 3.26 20.58
C VAL A 76 15.57 1.77 20.69
N GLU A 77 16.87 1.43 20.77
CA GLU A 77 17.34 0.07 21.01
C GLU A 77 16.87 -0.43 22.40
N GLU A 78 16.58 -1.72 22.47
CA GLU A 78 16.10 -2.41 23.68
C GLU A 78 14.75 -1.90 24.25
N SER A 79 14.12 -0.89 23.63
CA SER A 79 12.78 -0.47 24.03
C SER A 79 11.75 -1.50 23.55
N LEU A 80 10.99 -2.05 24.50
CA LEU A 80 9.80 -2.86 24.19
C LEU A 80 8.52 -2.01 24.15
N ASP A 81 8.68 -0.68 24.20
CA ASP A 81 7.57 0.26 24.17
C ASP A 81 7.01 0.33 22.74
N PRO A 82 5.73 0.00 22.54
CA PRO A 82 5.08 0.17 21.25
C PRO A 82 5.10 1.62 20.74
N ALA A 83 5.05 2.61 21.62
CA ALA A 83 5.09 4.02 21.23
C ALA A 83 6.46 4.46 20.67
N ALA A 84 7.52 3.69 20.96
CA ALA A 84 8.84 3.86 20.33
C ALA A 84 8.98 3.10 19.01
N GLY A 85 7.91 2.52 18.48
CA GLY A 85 7.90 1.77 17.22
C GLY A 85 8.13 0.27 17.37
N TYR A 86 8.28 -0.26 18.59
CA TYR A 86 8.51 -1.70 18.78
C TYR A 86 7.24 -2.51 18.51
N ILE A 87 7.36 -3.49 17.62
CA ILE A 87 6.28 -4.44 17.29
C ILE A 87 6.79 -5.86 17.53
N SER A 88 6.17 -6.59 18.46
CA SER A 88 6.56 -7.98 18.71
C SER A 88 6.11 -8.92 17.60
N VAL A 89 6.82 -10.04 17.43
CA VAL A 89 6.47 -11.10 16.46
C VAL A 89 5.00 -11.52 16.60
N ALA A 90 4.49 -11.67 17.81
CA ALA A 90 3.10 -12.07 18.06
C ALA A 90 2.08 -11.04 17.53
N ARG A 91 2.41 -9.75 17.60
CA ARG A 91 1.57 -8.65 17.06
C ARG A 91 1.56 -8.65 15.55
N ILE A 92 2.73 -8.83 14.91
CA ILE A 92 2.86 -8.96 13.45
C ILE A 92 2.03 -10.16 12.98
N GLN A 93 2.20 -11.33 13.58
CA GLN A 93 1.42 -12.51 13.24
C GLN A 93 -0.09 -12.32 13.42
N LYS A 94 -0.51 -11.55 14.44
CA LYS A 94 -1.92 -11.21 14.65
C LYS A 94 -2.45 -10.31 13.53
N ALA A 95 -1.70 -9.29 13.12
CA ALA A 95 -2.06 -8.42 12.00
C ALA A 95 -2.15 -9.21 10.67
N PHE A 96 -1.17 -10.09 10.37
CA PHE A 96 -1.19 -10.87 9.15
C PHE A 96 -2.33 -11.90 9.07
N ARG A 97 -2.89 -12.34 10.17
CA ARG A 97 -4.16 -13.10 10.13
C ARG A 97 -5.30 -12.24 9.60
N TYR A 98 -5.46 -11.01 10.12
CA TYR A 98 -6.48 -10.07 9.66
C TYR A 98 -6.27 -9.67 8.19
N ILE A 99 -5.03 -9.36 7.79
CA ILE A 99 -4.66 -9.01 6.42
C ILE A 99 -5.02 -10.16 5.47
N ASN A 100 -4.60 -11.38 5.79
CA ASN A 100 -4.87 -12.55 4.98
C ASN A 100 -6.37 -12.88 4.88
N ASP A 101 -7.19 -12.57 5.89
CA ASP A 101 -8.64 -12.73 5.79
C ASP A 101 -9.27 -11.80 4.74
N ARG A 102 -8.59 -10.71 4.34
CA ARG A 102 -9.03 -9.79 3.26
C ARG A 102 -8.56 -10.23 1.88
N PHE A 103 -7.39 -10.86 1.79
CA PHE A 103 -6.77 -11.20 0.51
C PHE A 103 -7.02 -12.65 0.05
N ARG A 104 -7.20 -13.60 0.97
CA ARG A 104 -7.48 -15.01 0.63
C ARG A 104 -8.73 -15.22 -0.24
N PRO A 105 -9.85 -14.48 -0.07
CA PRO A 105 -10.98 -14.58 -1.00
C PRO A 105 -10.64 -14.23 -2.44
N HIS A 106 -9.53 -13.52 -2.64
CA HIS A 106 -9.01 -13.10 -3.94
C HIS A 106 -7.77 -13.89 -4.37
N GLY A 107 -7.50 -15.04 -3.75
CA GLY A 107 -6.42 -15.94 -4.14
C GLY A 107 -5.00 -15.51 -3.71
N PHE A 108 -4.85 -14.53 -2.80
CA PHE A 108 -3.56 -14.11 -2.28
C PHE A 108 -3.37 -14.49 -0.82
N GLU A 109 -2.17 -14.95 -0.47
CA GLU A 109 -1.75 -15.18 0.90
C GLU A 109 -0.36 -14.60 1.16
N PHE A 110 -0.23 -13.77 2.20
CA PHE A 110 1.02 -13.16 2.64
C PHE A 110 1.61 -13.98 3.79
N VAL A 111 2.84 -14.48 3.59
CA VAL A 111 3.53 -15.35 4.57
C VAL A 111 4.79 -14.66 5.06
N VAL A 112 4.79 -14.24 6.32
CA VAL A 112 5.97 -13.62 6.94
C VAL A 112 7.09 -14.65 7.06
N ARG A 113 8.19 -14.45 6.34
CA ARG A 113 9.36 -15.33 6.29
C ARG A 113 10.42 -14.95 7.29
N GLU A 114 10.63 -13.65 7.42
CA GLU A 114 11.65 -13.11 8.31
C GLU A 114 11.13 -11.85 9.00
N ILE A 115 11.55 -11.63 10.21
CA ILE A 115 11.32 -10.40 10.97
C ILE A 115 12.68 -9.99 11.54
N ASP A 116 13.11 -8.80 11.20
CA ASP A 116 14.30 -8.18 11.78
C ASP A 116 13.96 -6.86 12.48
N TYR A 117 14.94 -6.31 13.19
CA TYR A 117 14.80 -5.10 13.99
C TYR A 117 15.96 -4.16 13.71
N THR A 118 15.64 -2.93 13.31
CA THR A 118 16.56 -1.82 13.15
C THR A 118 16.20 -0.71 14.13
N TYR A 119 17.19 -0.06 14.71
CA TYR A 119 16.99 0.96 15.72
C TYR A 119 17.69 2.26 15.32
N GLY A 120 17.01 3.37 15.51
CA GLY A 120 17.49 4.72 15.25
C GLY A 120 16.36 5.66 14.85
N VAL A 121 16.38 6.88 15.37
CA VAL A 121 15.41 7.90 14.99
C VAL A 121 15.57 8.25 13.51
N GLU A 122 16.82 8.31 13.03
CA GLU A 122 17.19 8.56 11.64
C GLU A 122 16.67 7.53 10.64
N PHE A 123 16.20 6.35 11.10
CA PHE A 123 15.59 5.31 10.27
C PHE A 123 14.09 5.18 10.50
N SER A 124 13.59 5.54 11.68
CA SER A 124 12.21 5.32 12.08
C SER A 124 11.32 6.55 11.94
N ASP A 125 11.87 7.76 11.98
CA ASP A 125 11.16 9.03 11.85
C ASP A 125 11.43 9.61 10.46
N HIS A 126 10.50 9.46 9.54
CA HIS A 126 10.64 9.96 8.16
C HIS A 126 10.55 11.49 8.06
N THR A 127 10.28 12.17 9.17
CA THR A 127 10.33 13.63 9.26
C THR A 127 11.68 14.14 9.79
N ASP A 128 12.58 13.25 10.20
CA ASP A 128 13.94 13.61 10.64
C ASP A 128 14.77 14.07 9.44
N PRO A 129 15.47 15.21 9.53
CA PRO A 129 16.30 15.71 8.42
C PRO A 129 17.49 14.82 8.06
N ASN A 130 17.84 13.83 8.90
CA ASN A 130 18.88 12.84 8.61
C ASN A 130 18.29 11.49 8.16
N PHE A 131 16.99 11.42 7.94
CA PHE A 131 16.33 10.20 7.45
C PHE A 131 16.90 9.76 6.11
N ASP A 132 17.30 8.51 6.02
CA ASP A 132 17.89 7.91 4.81
C ASP A 132 17.29 6.52 4.56
N PHE A 133 16.20 6.52 3.81
CA PHE A 133 15.51 5.28 3.46
C PHE A 133 16.30 4.41 2.46
N GLU A 134 17.10 5.01 1.59
CA GLU A 134 17.92 4.25 0.65
C GLU A 134 18.94 3.39 1.39
N VAL A 135 19.63 3.97 2.38
CA VAL A 135 20.58 3.23 3.24
C VAL A 135 19.86 2.11 3.99
N LEU A 136 18.70 2.39 4.60
CA LEU A 136 17.92 1.39 5.31
C LEU A 136 17.54 0.23 4.37
N GLY A 137 16.96 0.53 3.22
CA GLY A 137 16.50 -0.44 2.25
C GLY A 137 17.63 -1.28 1.66
N LEU A 138 18.79 -0.66 1.32
CA LEU A 138 19.96 -1.38 0.81
C LEU A 138 20.50 -2.43 1.78
N HIS A 139 20.37 -2.21 3.11
CA HIS A 139 20.90 -3.10 4.12
C HIS A 139 19.89 -4.16 4.62
N THR A 140 18.61 -3.90 4.47
CA THR A 140 17.58 -4.75 5.07
C THR A 140 16.72 -5.48 4.05
N ARG A 141 16.53 -4.91 2.85
CA ARG A 141 15.67 -5.49 1.82
C ARG A 141 16.12 -6.90 1.41
N ASN A 142 15.14 -7.81 1.30
CA ASN A 142 15.36 -9.20 0.90
C ASN A 142 14.49 -9.59 -0.31
N GLY A 143 14.93 -10.65 -1.02
CA GLY A 143 14.16 -11.25 -2.11
C GLY A 143 14.21 -10.48 -3.42
N ASP A 144 13.21 -10.70 -4.27
CA ASP A 144 13.07 -10.10 -5.60
C ASP A 144 11.75 -9.30 -5.74
N LEU A 145 11.30 -8.99 -6.95
CA LEU A 145 10.06 -8.21 -7.19
C LEU A 145 8.76 -8.96 -6.85
N LEU A 146 8.84 -10.26 -6.56
CA LEU A 146 7.71 -11.08 -6.13
C LEU A 146 7.65 -11.24 -4.60
N ASP A 147 8.67 -10.76 -3.89
CA ASP A 147 8.73 -10.76 -2.44
C ASP A 147 8.42 -9.36 -1.91
N LEU A 148 7.60 -9.28 -0.89
CA LEU A 148 7.19 -8.03 -0.28
C LEU A 148 8.11 -7.69 0.90
N ASN A 149 8.68 -6.48 0.88
CA ASN A 149 9.36 -5.90 2.02
C ASN A 149 8.46 -4.86 2.69
N ILE A 150 8.32 -4.94 4.00
CA ILE A 150 7.57 -3.98 4.80
C ILE A 150 8.49 -3.40 5.87
N TRP A 151 8.66 -2.10 5.85
CA TRP A 151 9.33 -1.35 6.91
C TRP A 151 8.31 -0.63 7.76
N THR A 152 8.54 -0.56 9.06
CA THR A 152 7.70 0.26 9.93
C THR A 152 8.35 1.61 10.21
N ALA A 153 7.52 2.62 10.46
CA ALA A 153 7.97 3.96 10.83
C ALA A 153 7.29 4.43 12.11
N THR A 154 7.97 5.22 12.92
CA THR A 154 7.37 5.89 14.10
C THR A 154 6.59 7.13 13.66
N LYS A 155 7.08 7.81 12.61
CA LYS A 155 6.41 8.95 11.99
C LYS A 155 6.55 8.93 10.48
N LEU A 156 5.51 9.36 9.81
CA LEU A 156 5.48 9.64 8.38
C LEU A 156 5.09 11.11 8.17
N GLU A 157 5.45 11.68 7.02
CA GLU A 157 5.01 13.03 6.68
C GLU A 157 3.48 13.09 6.53
N GLY A 158 2.88 14.18 6.94
CA GLY A 158 1.43 14.33 6.99
C GLY A 158 0.79 13.39 8.02
N ALA A 159 -0.44 12.99 7.78
CA ALA A 159 -1.19 12.05 8.62
C ALA A 159 -1.23 10.64 8.01
N ALA A 160 -0.28 10.29 7.14
CA ALA A 160 -0.29 9.01 6.43
C ALA A 160 -0.16 7.81 7.37
N GLY A 161 -0.96 6.79 7.14
CA GLY A 161 -0.85 5.48 7.79
C GLY A 161 0.24 4.60 7.18
N GLY A 162 0.61 4.87 5.92
CA GLY A 162 1.63 4.15 5.17
C GLY A 162 1.72 4.60 3.73
N TYR A 163 2.60 3.95 2.98
CA TYR A 163 2.65 4.00 1.52
C TYR A 163 3.31 2.73 0.97
N CYS A 164 2.98 2.38 -0.27
CA CYS A 164 3.64 1.33 -1.03
C CYS A 164 4.11 1.83 -2.40
N ILE A 165 5.08 1.15 -2.97
CA ILE A 165 5.49 1.39 -4.35
C ILE A 165 4.53 0.66 -5.29
N PHE A 166 3.90 1.41 -6.20
CA PHE A 166 3.05 0.84 -7.24
C PHE A 166 3.86 -0.03 -8.23
N PRO A 167 3.31 -1.17 -8.64
CA PRO A 167 3.88 -1.94 -9.74
C PRO A 167 3.68 -1.17 -11.06
N LEU A 168 4.74 -1.07 -11.85
CA LEU A 168 4.73 -0.47 -13.17
C LEU A 168 5.44 -1.35 -14.18
N GLU A 169 5.07 -1.22 -15.45
CA GLU A 169 5.84 -1.84 -16.53
C GLU A 169 7.28 -1.34 -16.51
N GLY A 170 8.23 -2.27 -16.63
CA GLY A 170 9.65 -1.94 -16.60
C GLY A 170 10.19 -1.58 -15.23
N MET A 171 9.43 -1.79 -14.14
CA MET A 171 9.92 -1.56 -12.77
C MET A 171 11.21 -2.32 -12.50
N THR A 172 12.08 -1.72 -11.69
CA THR A 172 13.37 -2.28 -11.29
C THR A 172 13.41 -2.50 -9.78
N LEU A 173 14.35 -3.35 -9.36
CA LEU A 173 14.55 -3.65 -7.96
C LEU A 173 15.34 -2.52 -7.30
N GLY A 174 14.65 -1.56 -6.71
CA GLY A 174 15.23 -0.49 -5.91
C GLY A 174 15.30 -0.85 -4.42
N ALA A 175 16.07 -0.08 -3.65
CA ALA A 175 16.19 -0.24 -2.20
C ALA A 175 14.83 -0.11 -1.49
N GLY A 176 13.97 0.79 -1.97
CA GLY A 176 12.66 1.09 -1.39
C GLY A 176 11.49 0.31 -1.99
N GLU A 177 11.74 -0.70 -2.86
CA GLU A 177 10.64 -1.51 -3.40
C GLU A 177 9.98 -2.31 -2.28
N GLY A 178 8.69 -2.02 -2.03
CA GLY A 178 7.90 -2.55 -0.92
C GLY A 178 6.97 -1.50 -0.33
N CYS A 179 6.73 -1.59 0.97
CA CYS A 179 5.83 -0.70 1.71
C CYS A 179 6.48 -0.15 2.98
N VAL A 180 6.12 1.08 3.33
CA VAL A 180 6.39 1.64 4.66
C VAL A 180 5.07 1.85 5.36
N LEU A 181 4.97 1.39 6.61
CA LEU A 181 3.74 1.42 7.39
C LEU A 181 4.00 2.04 8.76
N LYS A 182 3.06 2.82 9.24
CA LYS A 182 3.17 3.37 10.57
C LYS A 182 3.00 2.28 11.62
N TYR A 183 3.82 2.29 12.66
CA TYR A 183 3.84 1.27 13.72
C TYR A 183 2.49 1.08 14.41
N ASP A 184 1.67 2.12 14.49
CA ASP A 184 0.36 2.11 15.14
C ASP A 184 -0.76 1.50 14.26
N ASP A 185 -0.47 1.12 13.01
CA ASP A 185 -1.37 0.25 12.23
C ASP A 185 -1.41 -1.19 12.78
N PHE A 186 -0.46 -1.56 13.61
CA PHE A 186 -0.36 -2.89 14.19
C PHE A 186 -0.91 -2.96 15.62
N PRO A 187 -1.37 -4.16 16.08
CA PRO A 187 -1.82 -4.32 17.46
C PRO A 187 -0.78 -3.83 18.49
N PRO A 188 -1.18 -3.19 19.59
CA PRO A 188 -2.55 -3.12 20.12
C PRO A 188 -3.39 -1.96 19.58
N PHE A 189 -2.88 -1.10 18.73
CA PHE A 189 -3.55 0.13 18.29
C PHE A 189 -4.61 -0.18 17.23
N ASN A 190 -4.20 -0.79 16.13
CA ASN A 190 -5.04 -1.20 15.02
C ASN A 190 -4.81 -2.68 14.68
N ARG A 191 -5.43 -3.20 13.61
CA ARG A 191 -5.35 -4.61 13.21
C ARG A 191 -4.52 -4.84 11.96
N GLY A 192 -4.13 -3.74 11.24
CA GLY A 192 -3.48 -3.75 9.94
C GLY A 192 -4.40 -3.23 8.82
N GLU A 193 -5.30 -2.30 9.14
CA GLU A 193 -6.25 -1.76 8.17
C GLU A 193 -5.55 -0.92 7.10
N ALA A 194 -4.62 -0.04 7.50
CA ALA A 194 -3.79 0.70 6.55
C ALA A 194 -2.91 -0.26 5.74
N THR A 195 -2.37 -1.31 6.37
CA THR A 195 -1.63 -2.34 5.65
C THR A 195 -2.47 -2.99 4.55
N VAL A 196 -3.74 -3.32 4.80
CA VAL A 196 -4.64 -3.88 3.76
C VAL A 196 -4.78 -2.91 2.58
N HIS A 197 -4.96 -1.62 2.84
CA HIS A 197 -5.04 -0.57 1.83
C HIS A 197 -3.75 -0.49 1.00
N GLU A 198 -2.63 -0.34 1.67
CA GLU A 198 -1.33 -0.19 1.02
C GLU A 198 -0.93 -1.44 0.20
N LEU A 199 -1.24 -2.64 0.68
CA LEU A 199 -1.02 -3.87 -0.09
C LEU A 199 -1.92 -3.95 -1.33
N GLY A 200 -3.09 -3.33 -1.31
CA GLY A 200 -3.90 -3.12 -2.51
C GLY A 200 -3.14 -2.33 -3.57
N HIS A 201 -2.49 -1.23 -3.20
CA HIS A 201 -1.62 -0.46 -4.10
C HIS A 201 -0.42 -1.27 -4.59
N TRP A 202 0.23 -2.01 -3.70
CA TRP A 202 1.35 -2.89 -4.08
C TRP A 202 0.93 -3.97 -5.08
N LEU A 203 -0.34 -4.38 -5.08
CA LEU A 203 -0.93 -5.30 -6.06
C LEU A 203 -1.61 -4.57 -7.25
N GLY A 204 -1.44 -3.24 -7.39
CA GLY A 204 -1.87 -2.47 -8.55
C GLY A 204 -3.30 -1.93 -8.50
N LEU A 205 -3.91 -1.84 -7.33
CA LEU A 205 -5.20 -1.17 -7.16
C LEU A 205 -5.02 0.33 -6.95
N GLY A 206 -5.77 1.17 -7.66
CA GLY A 206 -5.94 2.59 -7.35
C GLY A 206 -6.92 2.82 -6.19
N HIS A 207 -7.03 4.07 -5.73
CA HIS A 207 -8.15 4.45 -4.87
C HIS A 207 -9.47 4.30 -5.65
N THR A 208 -10.55 3.90 -4.97
CA THR A 208 -11.86 3.76 -5.63
C THR A 208 -12.51 5.09 -5.98
N PHE A 209 -12.15 6.17 -5.28
CA PHE A 209 -12.66 7.51 -5.57
C PHE A 209 -11.88 8.20 -6.71
N GLN A 210 -12.54 9.16 -7.35
CA GLN A 210 -11.93 9.98 -8.39
C GLN A 210 -10.86 10.91 -7.79
N GLU A 211 -9.63 10.84 -8.31
CA GLU A 211 -8.52 11.69 -7.87
C GLU A 211 -8.28 12.90 -8.80
N GLY A 212 -8.97 12.92 -9.93
CA GLY A 212 -8.72 13.88 -11.00
C GLY A 212 -7.52 13.46 -11.87
N VAL A 213 -7.50 13.94 -13.10
CA VAL A 213 -6.48 13.59 -14.09
C VAL A 213 -5.79 14.85 -14.58
N ASN A 214 -4.46 14.83 -14.68
CA ASN A 214 -3.65 15.95 -15.22
C ASN A 214 -3.89 17.29 -14.51
N GLY A 215 -4.12 17.26 -13.19
CA GLY A 215 -4.37 18.46 -12.37
C GLY A 215 -5.79 19.01 -12.47
N ALA A 216 -6.70 18.32 -13.16
CA ALA A 216 -8.12 18.62 -13.08
C ALA A 216 -8.69 18.19 -11.72
N ALA A 217 -9.69 18.92 -11.24
CA ALA A 217 -10.41 18.53 -10.02
C ALA A 217 -11.16 17.20 -10.25
N PRO A 218 -11.27 16.34 -9.19
CA PRO A 218 -12.08 15.14 -9.24
C PRO A 218 -13.51 15.41 -9.69
N SER A 219 -14.05 14.56 -10.57
CA SER A 219 -15.40 14.74 -11.15
C SER A 219 -16.10 13.40 -11.30
N CYS A 220 -17.41 13.39 -11.01
CA CYS A 220 -18.27 12.24 -11.33
C CYS A 220 -18.40 11.97 -12.83
N ASP A 221 -18.00 12.89 -13.68
CA ASP A 221 -18.04 12.72 -15.13
C ASP A 221 -16.73 12.14 -15.71
N ASP A 222 -15.72 11.94 -14.89
CA ASP A 222 -14.53 11.22 -15.27
C ASP A 222 -14.87 9.74 -15.51
N PRO A 223 -14.70 9.22 -16.76
CA PRO A 223 -15.09 7.85 -17.08
C PRO A 223 -14.13 6.79 -16.55
N ASP A 224 -12.91 7.20 -16.17
CA ASP A 224 -11.84 6.25 -15.90
C ASP A 224 -11.93 5.59 -14.50
N GLY A 225 -12.42 6.33 -13.49
CA GLY A 225 -12.48 5.80 -12.13
C GLY A 225 -11.14 5.25 -11.64
N ASP A 226 -11.20 4.13 -10.94
CA ASP A 226 -10.04 3.30 -10.58
C ASP A 226 -9.72 2.23 -11.64
N TRP A 227 -10.34 2.32 -12.82
CA TRP A 227 -10.24 1.36 -13.95
C TRP A 227 -10.69 -0.07 -13.60
N VAL A 228 -11.48 -0.27 -12.55
CA VAL A 228 -12.08 -1.55 -12.18
C VAL A 228 -13.59 -1.49 -12.42
N ALA A 229 -14.11 -2.40 -13.23
CA ALA A 229 -15.48 -2.27 -13.77
C ALA A 229 -16.60 -2.41 -12.72
N ASP A 230 -16.35 -3.08 -11.60
CA ASP A 230 -17.34 -3.34 -10.56
C ASP A 230 -17.18 -2.42 -9.32
N THR A 231 -16.36 -1.38 -9.42
CA THR A 231 -16.27 -0.30 -8.44
C THR A 231 -17.09 0.90 -8.92
N PRO A 232 -18.08 1.39 -8.15
CA PRO A 232 -18.88 2.55 -8.53
C PRO A 232 -18.04 3.83 -8.60
N ILE A 233 -18.36 4.70 -9.57
CA ILE A 233 -17.77 6.04 -9.65
C ILE A 233 -18.24 6.88 -8.46
N HIS A 234 -17.30 7.43 -7.70
CA HIS A 234 -17.60 8.28 -6.57
C HIS A 234 -16.46 9.30 -6.31
N LEU A 235 -16.75 10.30 -5.51
CA LEU A 235 -15.77 11.26 -5.03
C LEU A 235 -15.32 10.88 -3.62
N ILE A 236 -14.21 11.48 -3.18
CA ILE A 236 -13.79 11.35 -1.79
C ILE A 236 -14.89 11.83 -0.85
N HIS A 237 -15.05 11.19 0.29
CA HIS A 237 -16.04 11.53 1.29
C HIS A 237 -15.92 13.00 1.72
N PRO A 238 -17.00 13.81 1.62
CA PRO A 238 -16.96 15.21 2.05
C PRO A 238 -17.04 15.33 3.58
N ALA A 239 -16.31 16.28 4.15
CA ALA A 239 -16.17 16.45 5.60
C ALA A 239 -17.51 16.78 6.33
N ASP A 240 -18.54 17.24 5.61
CA ASP A 240 -19.88 17.48 6.17
C ASP A 240 -20.73 16.20 6.34
N LYS A 241 -20.17 15.03 5.99
CA LYS A 241 -20.78 13.70 6.07
C LYS A 241 -20.12 12.79 7.12
N ASP A 242 -19.47 13.36 8.11
CA ASP A 242 -18.74 12.62 9.14
C ASP A 242 -19.62 11.61 9.91
N ASP A 243 -20.91 11.94 10.16
CA ASP A 243 -21.81 11.03 10.84
C ASP A 243 -22.05 9.76 10.03
N GLU A 244 -22.25 9.86 8.71
CA GLU A 244 -22.39 8.74 7.81
C GLU A 244 -21.11 7.92 7.74
N PHE A 245 -19.96 8.61 7.66
CA PHE A 245 -18.64 7.99 7.59
C PHE A 245 -18.33 7.14 8.83
N PHE A 246 -18.43 7.72 10.03
CA PHE A 246 -18.10 7.01 11.28
C PHE A 246 -19.09 5.90 11.65
N ASN A 247 -20.31 5.95 11.12
CA ASN A 247 -21.35 4.94 11.37
C ASN A 247 -21.53 3.94 10.24
N CYS A 248 -20.67 3.98 9.21
CA CYS A 248 -20.74 3.10 8.04
C CYS A 248 -22.10 3.18 7.31
N LEU A 249 -22.69 4.37 7.26
CA LEU A 249 -23.96 4.57 6.59
C LEU A 249 -23.75 4.74 5.07
N PRO A 250 -24.74 4.36 4.25
CA PRO A 250 -24.65 4.54 2.80
C PRO A 250 -24.47 6.01 2.43
N ILE A 251 -23.50 6.26 1.55
CA ILE A 251 -23.21 7.56 0.96
C ILE A 251 -23.30 7.41 -0.56
N ASN A 252 -23.67 8.49 -1.25
CA ASN A 252 -23.63 8.55 -2.70
C ASN A 252 -23.21 9.96 -3.13
N THR A 253 -21.94 10.14 -3.41
CA THR A 253 -21.35 11.40 -3.85
C THR A 253 -21.56 11.66 -5.33
N CYS A 254 -21.93 10.64 -6.11
CA CYS A 254 -22.21 10.72 -7.54
C CYS A 254 -23.63 10.20 -7.87
N PRO A 255 -24.72 10.87 -7.43
CA PRO A 255 -26.08 10.34 -7.47
C PRO A 255 -26.65 10.14 -8.89
N ASN A 256 -25.97 10.67 -9.92
CA ASN A 256 -26.35 10.48 -11.33
C ASN A 256 -25.57 9.32 -11.99
N LYS A 257 -24.75 8.59 -11.23
CA LYS A 257 -24.03 7.41 -11.69
C LYS A 257 -24.60 6.16 -11.04
N GLU A 258 -24.33 5.02 -11.64
CA GLU A 258 -24.78 3.73 -11.10
C GLU A 258 -24.01 3.36 -9.83
N GLY A 259 -24.72 2.85 -8.83
CA GLY A 259 -24.16 2.41 -7.55
C GLY A 259 -24.11 3.51 -6.49
N SER A 260 -23.64 3.13 -5.31
CA SER A 260 -23.33 4.03 -4.19
C SER A 260 -21.86 3.93 -3.88
N ASP A 261 -21.33 4.91 -3.14
CA ASP A 261 -19.93 4.92 -2.74
C ASP A 261 -19.58 3.60 -2.04
N PRO A 262 -18.43 2.97 -2.37
CA PRO A 262 -18.05 1.67 -1.83
C PRO A 262 -17.50 1.83 -0.40
N ILE A 263 -18.36 2.16 0.55
CA ILE A 263 -18.02 2.49 1.96
C ILE A 263 -17.45 1.31 2.76
N SER A 264 -17.38 0.14 2.18
CA SER A 264 -16.77 -1.05 2.81
C SER A 264 -15.48 -1.50 2.14
N ASN A 265 -15.06 -0.80 1.08
CA ASN A 265 -13.89 -1.17 0.29
C ASN A 265 -12.60 -0.63 0.91
N PRO A 266 -11.56 -1.47 1.11
CA PRO A 266 -10.29 -1.02 1.66
C PRO A 266 -9.59 0.07 0.84
N MET A 267 -9.83 0.15 -0.49
CA MET A 267 -9.21 1.17 -1.35
C MET A 267 -9.94 2.51 -1.33
N ASN A 268 -11.00 2.65 -0.52
CA ASN A 268 -11.62 3.93 -0.21
C ASN A 268 -11.04 4.50 1.10
N TYR A 269 -11.07 5.82 1.28
CA TYR A 269 -10.83 6.45 2.57
C TYR A 269 -12.10 6.34 3.42
N ILE A 270 -12.16 5.30 4.22
CA ILE A 270 -13.31 4.96 5.06
C ILE A 270 -12.86 4.69 6.49
N TRP A 271 -13.82 4.76 7.42
CA TRP A 271 -13.54 4.36 8.79
C TRP A 271 -13.11 2.89 8.84
N PRO A 272 -11.93 2.58 9.44
CA PRO A 272 -11.33 1.23 9.37
C PRO A 272 -12.27 0.08 9.77
N LYS A 273 -13.19 0.30 10.72
CA LYS A 273 -14.15 -0.74 11.12
C LYS A 273 -15.25 -0.99 10.08
N CYS A 274 -15.42 -0.13 9.09
CA CYS A 274 -16.37 -0.33 7.99
C CYS A 274 -15.81 -1.26 6.90
N GLN A 275 -14.49 -1.44 6.84
CA GLN A 275 -13.85 -2.27 5.83
C GLN A 275 -14.31 -3.72 5.91
N SER A 276 -14.77 -4.27 4.79
CA SER A 276 -15.16 -5.68 4.66
C SER A 276 -14.30 -6.46 3.67
N GLY A 277 -13.92 -5.89 2.53
CA GLY A 277 -13.09 -6.55 1.53
C GLY A 277 -13.14 -5.87 0.17
N PHE A 278 -12.39 -6.45 -0.75
CA PHE A 278 -12.29 -6.00 -2.14
C PHE A 278 -13.44 -6.55 -2.99
N THR A 279 -13.66 -5.95 -4.16
CA THR A 279 -14.59 -6.50 -5.18
C THR A 279 -13.94 -7.67 -5.94
N GLN A 280 -14.77 -8.40 -6.72
CA GLN A 280 -14.24 -9.46 -7.58
C GLN A 280 -13.34 -8.88 -8.69
N GLY A 281 -13.74 -7.76 -9.29
CA GLY A 281 -12.93 -7.06 -10.29
C GLY A 281 -11.59 -6.59 -9.74
N GLN A 282 -11.55 -6.11 -8.51
CA GLN A 282 -10.28 -5.78 -7.84
C GLN A 282 -9.41 -7.04 -7.66
N GLY A 283 -10.01 -8.20 -7.32
CA GLY A 283 -9.30 -9.47 -7.25
C GLY A 283 -8.68 -9.85 -8.60
N VAL A 284 -9.43 -9.73 -9.69
CA VAL A 284 -8.94 -9.98 -11.07
C VAL A 284 -7.80 -9.00 -11.42
N ARG A 285 -7.94 -7.71 -11.11
CA ARG A 285 -6.91 -6.69 -11.31
C ARG A 285 -5.61 -7.03 -10.57
N MET A 286 -5.68 -7.43 -9.32
CA MET A 286 -4.51 -7.87 -8.54
C MET A 286 -3.78 -9.03 -9.23
N HIS A 287 -4.50 -10.04 -9.72
CA HIS A 287 -3.90 -11.16 -10.46
C HIS A 287 -3.29 -10.73 -11.79
N ASN A 288 -3.98 -9.91 -12.57
CA ASN A 288 -3.45 -9.41 -13.83
C ASN A 288 -2.20 -8.55 -13.64
N THR A 289 -2.16 -7.71 -12.62
CA THR A 289 -0.96 -6.97 -12.23
C THR A 289 0.18 -7.91 -11.82
N TRP A 290 -0.11 -8.93 -11.04
CA TRP A 290 0.88 -9.94 -10.64
C TRP A 290 1.49 -10.67 -11.83
N GLU A 291 0.64 -11.18 -12.74
CA GLU A 291 1.08 -11.98 -13.88
C GLU A 291 1.78 -11.15 -14.96
N ASN A 292 1.22 -9.99 -15.30
CA ASN A 292 1.62 -9.23 -16.49
C ASN A 292 2.61 -8.10 -16.16
N VAL A 293 2.70 -7.66 -14.91
CA VAL A 293 3.62 -6.59 -14.50
C VAL A 293 4.72 -7.15 -13.61
N ARG A 294 4.42 -7.62 -12.40
CA ARG A 294 5.44 -8.07 -11.43
C ARG A 294 6.24 -9.26 -11.91
N LYS A 295 5.58 -10.32 -12.38
CA LYS A 295 6.29 -11.50 -12.91
C LYS A 295 7.09 -11.20 -14.18
N VAL A 296 6.60 -10.32 -15.04
CA VAL A 296 7.33 -9.90 -16.25
C VAL A 296 8.59 -9.14 -15.86
N ALA A 297 8.46 -8.12 -15.01
CA ALA A 297 9.59 -7.35 -14.51
C ALA A 297 10.64 -8.23 -13.82
N ASN A 298 10.19 -9.17 -12.97
CA ASN A 298 11.07 -10.09 -12.26
C ASN A 298 11.84 -11.04 -13.19
N ARG A 299 11.21 -11.55 -14.25
CA ARG A 299 11.89 -12.34 -15.29
C ARG A 299 12.97 -11.52 -16.00
N ASN A 300 12.67 -10.27 -16.35
CA ASN A 300 13.62 -9.38 -17.02
C ASN A 300 14.85 -9.10 -16.14
N LEU A 301 14.64 -8.85 -14.84
CA LEU A 301 15.74 -8.69 -13.88
C LEU A 301 16.67 -9.92 -13.79
N ARG A 302 16.10 -11.12 -13.82
CA ARG A 302 16.88 -12.37 -13.76
C ARG A 302 17.68 -12.65 -15.03
N GLN A 303 17.28 -12.08 -16.17
CA GLN A 303 18.01 -12.22 -17.44
C GLN A 303 19.16 -11.22 -17.59
N THR A 304 19.15 -10.14 -16.81
CA THR A 304 20.19 -9.10 -16.85
C THR A 304 21.30 -9.27 -15.79
N ARG A 305 21.14 -10.23 -14.90
CA ARG A 305 22.13 -10.66 -13.90
C ARG A 305 22.93 -11.86 -14.38
#